data_d8c8356f575ab616709b1f5fb53322f0
#
_entry.id   d8c8356f575ab616709b1f5fb53322f0
#
_cell.length_a   1.000
_cell.length_b   1.000
_cell.length_c   1.000
_cell.angle_alpha   90.00
_cell.angle_beta   90.00
_cell.angle_gamma   90.00
#
_symmetry.space_group_name_H-M   'P 1'
#
loop_
_entity.id
_entity.type
_entity.pdbx_description
1 polymer ?
#
loop_
_entity_poly.entity_id
_entity_poly.type
_entity_poly.pdbx_seq_one_letter_code
_entity_poly.pdbx_strand_id
1 'polypeptide(L)'
;HLRNATTYAQLAAGFRVGTSTVYRYVTEAVDLLATLAPTLAQAVRAASMKAYVLLDGTLLAIDRIAADRPFYSGKHHRHGINVQVIAGPFGELLWASPALPGAVHDVRAAREHGIVDALDQAGITCWADKGYQGARRTIRVPFRGRWSTLSAGQQAVNRSQAKIRALVERAMATLKTWRLLRKLRCSTTRITATVQAVVVLHQASSAAG
;
A
#
# COMPACT_ATOMS: atom_id res chain seq x y z
N HIS A 1 -5.06 -4.59 18.84
CA HIS A 1 -4.37 -3.32 18.55
C HIS A 1 -4.47 -2.94 17.07
N LEU A 2 -3.88 -3.70 16.16
CA LEU A 2 -3.80 -3.37 14.72
C LEU A 2 -5.18 -3.14 14.09
N ARG A 3 -6.14 -4.04 14.33
CA ARG A 3 -7.47 -3.98 13.72
C ARG A 3 -8.30 -2.79 14.22
N ASN A 4 -8.33 -2.58 15.54
CA ASN A 4 -9.25 -1.65 16.20
C ASN A 4 -8.58 -0.34 16.67
N ALA A 5 -7.26 -0.19 16.49
CA ALA A 5 -6.45 0.89 17.06
C ALA A 5 -6.59 1.03 18.59
N THR A 6 -6.86 -0.08 19.30
CA THR A 6 -6.94 -0.11 20.77
C THR A 6 -5.61 0.38 21.35
N THR A 7 -5.66 1.32 22.27
CA THR A 7 -4.44 1.89 22.89
C THR A 7 -3.73 0.88 23.80
N TYR A 8 -2.45 1.06 24.04
CA TYR A 8 -1.70 0.21 24.97
C TYR A 8 -2.26 0.27 26.39
N ALA A 9 -2.74 1.44 26.84
CA ALA A 9 -3.40 1.59 28.14
C ALA A 9 -4.68 0.76 28.24
N GLN A 10 -5.53 0.78 27.19
CA GLN A 10 -6.74 -0.04 27.16
C GLN A 10 -6.44 -1.54 27.15
N LEU A 11 -5.41 -1.96 26.41
CA LEU A 11 -4.98 -3.37 26.42
C LEU A 11 -4.42 -3.74 27.81
N ALA A 12 -3.61 -2.88 28.41
CA ALA A 12 -3.04 -3.10 29.74
C ALA A 12 -4.13 -3.30 30.77
N ALA A 13 -5.15 -2.43 30.77
CA ALA A 13 -6.30 -2.55 31.67
C ALA A 13 -7.11 -3.83 31.41
N GLY A 14 -7.39 -4.16 30.13
CA GLY A 14 -8.18 -5.33 29.77
C GLY A 14 -7.51 -6.66 30.11
N PHE A 15 -6.19 -6.74 29.95
CA PHE A 15 -5.41 -7.95 30.26
C PHE A 15 -4.75 -7.94 31.63
N ARG A 16 -4.95 -6.89 32.42
CA ARG A 16 -4.37 -6.73 33.79
C ARG A 16 -2.85 -6.86 33.82
N VAL A 17 -2.17 -6.26 32.85
CA VAL A 17 -0.70 -6.25 32.73
C VAL A 17 -0.20 -4.81 32.61
N GLY A 18 1.10 -4.59 32.83
CA GLY A 18 1.69 -3.26 32.67
C GLY A 18 1.69 -2.79 31.19
N THR A 19 1.58 -1.48 30.98
CA THR A 19 1.61 -0.87 29.62
C THR A 19 2.90 -1.20 28.87
N SER A 20 4.04 -1.24 29.57
CA SER A 20 5.34 -1.65 28.99
C SER A 20 5.34 -3.11 28.52
N THR A 21 4.67 -3.99 29.26
CA THR A 21 4.51 -5.40 28.88
C THR A 21 3.66 -5.51 27.59
N VAL A 22 2.55 -4.77 27.52
CA VAL A 22 1.74 -4.69 26.29
C VAL A 22 2.56 -4.19 25.12
N TYR A 23 3.30 -3.10 25.31
CA TYR A 23 4.17 -2.55 24.26
C TYR A 23 5.15 -3.61 23.73
N ARG A 24 5.83 -4.32 24.62
CA ARG A 24 6.79 -5.38 24.29
C ARG A 24 6.11 -6.49 23.48
N TYR A 25 4.99 -7.04 23.96
CA TYR A 25 4.29 -8.11 23.28
C TYR A 25 3.72 -7.71 21.91
N VAL A 26 3.13 -6.53 21.81
CA VAL A 26 2.63 -6.02 20.51
C VAL A 26 3.79 -5.80 19.54
N THR A 27 4.91 -5.27 20.03
CA THR A 27 6.11 -5.04 19.21
C THR A 27 6.68 -6.36 18.70
N GLU A 28 6.87 -7.33 19.57
CA GLU A 28 7.37 -8.67 19.24
C GLU A 28 6.46 -9.38 18.24
N ALA A 29 5.15 -9.35 18.47
CA ALA A 29 4.18 -9.95 17.55
C ALA A 29 4.19 -9.26 16.16
N VAL A 30 4.30 -7.93 16.11
CA VAL A 30 4.42 -7.19 14.84
C VAL A 30 5.71 -7.56 14.11
N ASP A 31 6.83 -7.64 14.82
CA ASP A 31 8.11 -7.98 14.21
C ASP A 31 8.10 -9.42 13.67
N LEU A 32 7.58 -10.36 14.44
CA LEU A 32 7.43 -11.75 13.99
C LEU A 32 6.53 -11.85 12.75
N LEU A 33 5.35 -11.21 12.78
CA LEU A 33 4.45 -11.23 11.63
C LEU A 33 5.09 -10.56 10.39
N ALA A 34 5.84 -9.49 10.58
CA ALA A 34 6.51 -8.80 9.47
C ALA A 34 7.53 -9.70 8.75
N THR A 35 8.19 -10.65 9.46
CA THR A 35 9.10 -11.61 8.82
C THR A 35 8.39 -12.61 7.90
N LEU A 36 7.09 -12.82 8.11
CA LEU A 36 6.25 -13.71 7.30
C LEU A 36 5.65 -13.03 6.08
N ALA A 37 5.84 -11.71 5.93
CA ALA A 37 5.29 -10.98 4.80
C ALA A 37 5.95 -11.41 3.48
N PRO A 38 5.17 -11.52 2.40
CA PRO A 38 5.71 -11.90 1.11
C PRO A 38 6.74 -10.89 0.63
N THR A 39 7.85 -11.38 0.10
CA THR A 39 8.83 -10.56 -0.62
C THR A 39 8.25 -10.10 -1.96
N LEU A 40 8.84 -9.05 -2.57
CA LEU A 40 8.44 -8.64 -3.92
C LEU A 40 8.54 -9.79 -4.92
N ALA A 41 9.59 -10.60 -4.85
CA ALA A 41 9.78 -11.74 -5.74
C ALA A 41 8.67 -12.80 -5.58
N GLN A 42 8.21 -13.06 -4.36
CA GLN A 42 7.07 -13.94 -4.11
C GLN A 42 5.76 -13.35 -4.62
N ALA A 43 5.56 -12.05 -4.45
CA ALA A 43 4.39 -11.35 -4.97
C ALA A 43 4.36 -11.36 -6.51
N VAL A 44 5.50 -11.14 -7.16
CA VAL A 44 5.62 -11.22 -8.63
C VAL A 44 5.32 -12.63 -9.14
N ARG A 45 5.80 -13.68 -8.45
CA ARG A 45 5.43 -15.07 -8.79
C ARG A 45 3.93 -15.33 -8.65
N ALA A 46 3.30 -14.82 -7.59
CA ALA A 46 1.84 -14.92 -7.45
C ALA A 46 1.10 -14.11 -8.52
N ALA A 47 1.65 -12.95 -8.89
CA ALA A 47 1.12 -12.07 -9.92
C ALA A 47 1.21 -12.68 -11.33
N SER A 48 2.22 -13.49 -11.64
CA SER A 48 2.37 -14.15 -12.95
C SER A 48 1.27 -15.16 -13.26
N MET A 49 0.56 -15.64 -12.24
CA MET A 49 -0.62 -16.50 -12.38
C MET A 49 -1.92 -15.72 -12.65
N LYS A 50 -1.85 -14.39 -12.73
CA LYS A 50 -3.01 -13.51 -12.94
C LYS A 50 -3.00 -12.94 -14.35
N ALA A 51 -4.19 -12.63 -14.89
CA ALA A 51 -4.30 -11.97 -16.20
C ALA A 51 -3.66 -10.58 -16.22
N TYR A 52 -3.68 -9.89 -15.10
CA TYR A 52 -3.04 -8.60 -14.87
C TYR A 52 -2.96 -8.32 -13.36
N VAL A 53 -2.20 -7.29 -13.00
CA VAL A 53 -2.18 -6.75 -11.64
C VAL A 53 -2.47 -5.26 -11.65
N LEU A 54 -2.77 -4.74 -10.46
CA LEU A 54 -3.03 -3.33 -10.19
C LEU A 54 -1.91 -2.80 -9.30
N LEU A 55 -1.37 -1.64 -9.64
CA LEU A 55 -0.37 -0.94 -8.82
C LEU A 55 -0.92 0.43 -8.44
N ASP A 56 -0.90 0.74 -7.15
CA ASP A 56 -1.28 2.05 -6.64
C ASP A 56 -0.48 2.41 -5.39
N GLY A 57 -0.29 3.72 -5.19
CA GLY A 57 0.33 4.28 -4.00
C GLY A 57 -0.71 4.77 -3.01
N THR A 58 -0.55 4.45 -1.74
CA THR A 58 -1.38 5.00 -0.68
C THR A 58 -0.59 5.82 0.31
N LEU A 59 -1.14 6.96 0.69
CA LEU A 59 -0.59 7.76 1.78
C LEU A 59 -1.25 7.33 3.09
N LEU A 60 -0.46 6.76 3.99
CA LEU A 60 -0.85 6.47 5.36
C LEU A 60 -0.55 7.70 6.21
N ALA A 61 -1.58 8.30 6.81
CA ALA A 61 -1.41 9.52 7.59
C ALA A 61 -0.60 9.28 8.85
N ILE A 62 0.32 10.20 9.15
CA ILE A 62 1.09 10.23 10.39
C ILE A 62 0.79 11.50 11.16
N ASP A 63 0.96 11.43 12.49
CA ASP A 63 0.78 12.58 13.38
C ASP A 63 2.13 13.30 13.53
N ARG A 64 2.38 14.31 12.66
CA ARG A 64 3.63 15.04 12.59
C ARG A 64 3.39 16.54 12.45
N ILE A 65 4.38 17.32 12.89
CA ILE A 65 4.38 18.78 12.80
C ILE A 65 4.90 19.26 11.44
N ALA A 66 4.66 20.52 11.11
CA ALA A 66 5.05 21.12 9.83
C ALA A 66 6.55 21.08 9.51
N ALA A 67 7.43 20.92 10.51
CA ALA A 67 8.87 20.79 10.33
C ALA A 67 9.30 19.49 9.61
N ASP A 68 8.47 18.46 9.62
CA ASP A 68 8.75 17.16 9.00
C ASP A 68 8.50 17.15 7.47
N ARG A 69 9.13 18.09 6.75
CA ARG A 69 8.99 18.29 5.29
C ARG A 69 9.12 17.01 4.45
N PRO A 70 10.04 16.06 4.72
CA PRO A 70 10.14 14.82 3.93
C PRO A 70 8.87 13.99 3.95
N PHE A 71 8.05 14.11 4.99
CA PHE A 71 6.80 13.38 5.15
C PHE A 71 5.58 14.12 4.60
N TYR A 72 5.72 15.39 4.19
CA TYR A 72 4.62 16.16 3.65
C TYR A 72 4.35 15.83 2.19
N SER A 73 3.19 15.26 1.91
CA SER A 73 2.74 14.98 0.56
C SER A 73 2.08 16.20 -0.08
N GLY A 74 2.71 16.77 -1.11
CA GLY A 74 2.12 17.86 -1.89
C GLY A 74 0.86 17.44 -2.65
N LYS A 75 0.72 16.15 -3.02
CA LYS A 75 -0.47 15.58 -3.68
C LYS A 75 -1.68 15.54 -2.74
N HIS A 76 -1.46 15.23 -1.47
CA HIS A 76 -2.52 15.01 -0.48
C HIS A 76 -2.63 16.11 0.57
N HIS A 77 -1.76 17.13 0.52
CA HIS A 77 -1.71 18.27 1.44
C HIS A 77 -1.67 17.87 2.92
N ARG A 78 -0.94 16.81 3.25
CA ARG A 78 -0.80 16.30 4.63
C ARG A 78 0.46 15.47 4.82
N HIS A 79 0.86 15.31 6.08
CA HIS A 79 1.97 14.43 6.44
C HIS A 79 1.54 12.97 6.38
N GLY A 80 2.38 12.13 5.83
CA GLY A 80 2.12 10.71 5.69
C GLY A 80 3.33 9.94 5.20
N ILE A 81 3.10 8.66 5.05
CA ILE A 81 4.06 7.68 4.52
C ILE A 81 3.48 7.11 3.24
N ASN A 82 4.28 7.08 2.19
CA ASN A 82 3.93 6.45 0.93
C ASN A 82 4.19 4.94 1.03
N VAL A 83 3.18 4.15 0.72
CA VAL A 83 3.26 2.69 0.60
C VAL A 83 2.68 2.30 -0.75
N GLN A 84 3.46 1.54 -1.53
CA GLN A 84 3.03 0.99 -2.81
C GLN A 84 2.32 -0.34 -2.58
N VAL A 85 1.25 -0.60 -3.30
CA VAL A 85 0.44 -1.82 -3.18
C VAL A 85 0.30 -2.49 -4.53
N ILE A 86 0.56 -3.79 -4.58
CA ILE A 86 0.21 -4.66 -5.71
C ILE A 86 -1.05 -5.42 -5.33
N ALA A 87 -2.10 -5.29 -6.14
CA ALA A 87 -3.35 -6.01 -6.00
C ALA A 87 -3.64 -6.86 -7.24
N GLY A 88 -4.36 -7.94 -7.07
CA GLY A 88 -4.84 -8.77 -8.16
C GLY A 88 -6.09 -8.23 -8.83
N PRO A 89 -6.58 -8.92 -9.88
CA PRO A 89 -7.69 -8.45 -10.72
C PRO A 89 -9.01 -8.24 -9.97
N PHE A 90 -9.20 -8.89 -8.84
CA PHE A 90 -10.42 -8.78 -8.02
C PHE A 90 -10.24 -7.88 -6.79
N GLY A 91 -9.11 -7.18 -6.70
CA GLY A 91 -8.79 -6.30 -5.59
C GLY A 91 -8.20 -7.02 -4.37
N GLU A 92 -7.76 -8.27 -4.54
CA GLU A 92 -7.01 -8.98 -3.50
C GLU A 92 -5.63 -8.37 -3.30
N LEU A 93 -5.26 -8.15 -2.03
CA LEU A 93 -3.97 -7.57 -1.66
C LEU A 93 -2.87 -8.63 -1.78
N LEU A 94 -2.00 -8.50 -2.79
CA LEU A 94 -0.88 -9.41 -3.02
C LEU A 94 0.36 -9.00 -2.24
N TRP A 95 0.63 -7.69 -2.17
CA TRP A 95 1.85 -7.18 -1.56
C TRP A 95 1.73 -5.69 -1.22
N ALA A 96 2.49 -5.26 -0.21
CA ALA A 96 2.70 -3.86 0.10
C ALA A 96 4.19 -3.58 0.31
N SER A 97 4.66 -2.43 -0.17
CA SER A 97 6.07 -2.05 -0.06
C SER A 97 6.48 -1.68 1.36
N PRO A 98 7.78 -1.67 1.64
CA PRO A 98 8.31 -0.86 2.72
C PRO A 98 7.83 0.59 2.61
N ALA A 99 7.82 1.29 3.74
CA ALA A 99 7.33 2.64 3.86
C ALA A 99 8.38 3.66 3.40
N LEU A 100 7.98 4.62 2.55
CA LEU A 100 8.79 5.77 2.15
C LEU A 100 8.17 7.08 2.62
N PRO A 101 8.94 8.16 2.77
CA PRO A 101 8.40 9.47 3.10
C PRO A 101 7.32 9.92 2.12
N GLY A 102 6.27 10.58 2.63
CA GLY A 102 5.09 10.97 1.85
C GLY A 102 5.35 11.99 0.74
N ALA A 103 6.50 12.68 0.76
CA ALA A 103 6.95 13.54 -0.34
C ALA A 103 7.41 12.76 -1.58
N VAL A 104 7.71 11.46 -1.44
CA VAL A 104 8.14 10.62 -2.57
C VAL A 104 6.95 10.32 -3.48
N HIS A 105 7.06 10.68 -4.75
CA HIS A 105 6.04 10.42 -5.76
C HIS A 105 5.91 8.94 -6.08
N ASP A 106 4.70 8.49 -6.43
CA ASP A 106 4.36 7.08 -6.63
C ASP A 106 5.28 6.37 -7.64
N VAL A 107 5.56 6.96 -8.81
CA VAL A 107 6.47 6.36 -9.80
C VAL A 107 7.91 6.23 -9.29
N ARG A 108 8.37 7.21 -8.49
CA ARG A 108 9.70 7.14 -7.87
C ARG A 108 9.75 6.05 -6.81
N ALA A 109 8.73 5.98 -5.95
CA ALA A 109 8.59 4.92 -4.96
C ALA A 109 8.57 3.53 -5.59
N ALA A 110 7.82 3.35 -6.68
CA ALA A 110 7.76 2.08 -7.40
C ALA A 110 9.12 1.68 -8.00
N ARG A 111 9.91 2.64 -8.48
CA ARG A 111 11.29 2.39 -8.97
C ARG A 111 12.25 2.06 -7.84
N GLU A 112 12.20 2.82 -6.76
CA GLU A 112 13.07 2.63 -5.59
C GLU A 112 12.87 1.25 -4.94
N HIS A 113 11.64 0.75 -4.94
CA HIS A 113 11.33 -0.60 -4.48
C HIS A 113 11.56 -1.70 -5.53
N GLY A 114 12.01 -1.37 -6.74
CA GLY A 114 12.25 -2.33 -7.80
C GLY A 114 10.98 -2.92 -8.43
N ILE A 115 9.79 -2.39 -8.12
CA ILE A 115 8.50 -2.92 -8.60
C ILE A 115 8.42 -2.84 -10.12
N VAL A 116 8.83 -1.71 -10.70
CA VAL A 116 8.76 -1.46 -12.14
C VAL A 116 9.59 -2.49 -12.91
N ASP A 117 10.82 -2.73 -12.46
CA ASP A 117 11.73 -3.67 -13.10
C ASP A 117 11.27 -5.12 -12.90
N ALA A 118 10.80 -5.47 -11.71
CA ALA A 118 10.35 -6.82 -11.41
C ALA A 118 9.11 -7.22 -12.24
N LEU A 119 8.13 -6.31 -12.41
CA LEU A 119 6.95 -6.56 -13.24
C LEU A 119 7.31 -6.60 -14.72
N ASP A 120 8.23 -5.75 -15.17
CA ASP A 120 8.68 -5.69 -16.56
C ASP A 120 9.44 -6.97 -16.95
N GLN A 121 10.38 -7.41 -16.12
CA GLN A 121 11.16 -8.65 -16.34
C GLN A 121 10.27 -9.90 -16.37
N ALA A 122 9.22 -9.90 -15.55
CA ALA A 122 8.25 -10.99 -15.52
C ALA A 122 7.18 -10.90 -16.63
N GLY A 123 7.18 -9.85 -17.46
CA GLY A 123 6.20 -9.65 -18.53
C GLY A 123 4.77 -9.47 -18.05
N ILE A 124 4.58 -9.05 -16.80
CA ILE A 124 3.26 -8.94 -16.18
C ILE A 124 2.59 -7.64 -16.58
N THR A 125 1.40 -7.71 -17.19
CA THR A 125 0.57 -6.53 -17.44
C THR A 125 0.13 -5.91 -16.11
N CYS A 126 0.46 -4.64 -15.91
CA CYS A 126 0.09 -3.89 -14.73
C CYS A 126 -0.69 -2.63 -15.10
N TRP A 127 -1.80 -2.37 -14.42
CA TRP A 127 -2.55 -1.14 -14.55
C TRP A 127 -2.29 -0.22 -13.36
N ALA A 128 -1.98 1.04 -13.64
CA ALA A 128 -1.66 2.03 -12.63
C ALA A 128 -2.33 3.38 -12.94
N ASP A 129 -2.27 4.32 -12.00
CA ASP A 129 -2.81 5.66 -12.19
C ASP A 129 -1.86 6.57 -12.97
N LYS A 130 -2.29 7.82 -13.22
CA LYS A 130 -1.48 8.84 -13.90
C LYS A 130 -0.17 9.19 -13.16
N GLY A 131 -0.08 8.89 -11.87
CA GLY A 131 1.10 9.09 -11.04
C GLY A 131 2.30 8.22 -11.45
N TYR A 132 2.05 7.15 -12.21
CA TYR A 132 3.08 6.23 -12.71
C TYR A 132 3.50 6.53 -14.16
N GLN A 133 3.16 7.70 -14.67
CA GLN A 133 3.56 8.10 -16.02
C GLN A 133 5.08 8.11 -16.18
N GLY A 134 5.57 7.54 -17.30
CA GLY A 134 7.01 7.36 -17.53
C GLY A 134 7.60 6.09 -16.89
N ALA A 135 6.77 5.24 -16.28
CA ALA A 135 7.15 3.86 -15.99
C ALA A 135 7.33 3.04 -17.29
N ARG A 136 7.78 1.78 -17.18
CA ARG A 136 7.98 0.91 -18.35
C ARG A 136 6.67 0.53 -19.03
N ARG A 137 6.74 -0.01 -20.26
CA ARG A 137 5.57 -0.32 -21.14
C ARG A 137 4.60 -1.34 -20.53
N THR A 138 5.07 -2.24 -19.68
CA THR A 138 4.25 -3.21 -18.94
C THR A 138 3.29 -2.53 -17.95
N ILE A 139 3.65 -1.33 -17.47
CA ILE A 139 2.79 -0.52 -16.59
C ILE A 139 1.94 0.42 -17.44
N ARG A 140 0.68 0.06 -17.60
CA ARG A 140 -0.30 0.78 -18.40
C ARG A 140 -0.96 1.87 -17.54
N VAL A 141 -0.86 3.11 -18.02
CA VAL A 141 -1.43 4.29 -17.37
C VAL A 141 -2.44 4.97 -18.28
N PRO A 142 -3.41 5.73 -17.76
CA PRO A 142 -4.37 6.48 -18.58
C PRO A 142 -3.69 7.51 -19.49
N PHE A 143 -4.25 7.71 -20.68
CA PHE A 143 -3.82 8.79 -21.56
C PHE A 143 -3.98 10.15 -20.89
N ARG A 144 -2.96 11.00 -21.05
CA ARG A 144 -2.97 12.39 -20.57
C ARG A 144 -3.73 13.29 -21.53
N GLY A 145 -4.35 14.30 -20.98
CA GLY A 145 -5.04 15.36 -21.73
C GLY A 145 -6.37 15.70 -21.08
N ARG A 146 -6.95 16.81 -21.54
CA ARG A 146 -8.34 17.14 -21.21
C ARG A 146 -9.24 16.14 -21.95
N TRP A 147 -10.34 15.77 -21.34
CA TRP A 147 -11.26 14.79 -21.94
C TRP A 147 -11.68 15.18 -23.36
N SER A 148 -11.95 16.44 -23.59
CA SER A 148 -12.35 17.00 -24.91
C SER A 148 -11.26 16.92 -25.98
N THR A 149 -9.98 16.80 -25.60
CA THR A 149 -8.85 16.74 -26.55
C THR A 149 -8.36 15.32 -26.82
N LEU A 150 -8.88 14.33 -26.09
CA LEU A 150 -8.56 12.92 -26.29
C LEU A 150 -9.40 12.36 -27.46
N SER A 151 -8.79 11.51 -28.29
CA SER A 151 -9.53 10.77 -29.31
C SER A 151 -10.57 9.83 -28.68
N ALA A 152 -11.59 9.46 -29.45
CA ALA A 152 -12.62 8.53 -28.98
C ALA A 152 -12.04 7.21 -28.46
N GLY A 153 -10.99 6.68 -29.13
CA GLY A 153 -10.26 5.49 -28.69
C GLY A 153 -9.55 5.68 -27.34
N GLN A 154 -8.86 6.82 -27.18
CA GLN A 154 -8.19 7.14 -25.91
C GLN A 154 -9.19 7.33 -24.76
N GLN A 155 -10.34 7.95 -25.02
CA GLN A 155 -11.42 8.08 -24.06
C GLN A 155 -11.99 6.71 -23.67
N ALA A 156 -12.18 5.80 -24.63
CA ALA A 156 -12.66 4.43 -24.36
C ALA A 156 -11.67 3.65 -23.48
N VAL A 157 -10.37 3.73 -23.79
CA VAL A 157 -9.32 3.12 -22.96
C VAL A 157 -9.32 3.71 -21.55
N ASN A 158 -9.39 5.03 -21.41
CA ASN A 158 -9.42 5.66 -20.08
C ASN A 158 -10.65 5.26 -19.26
N ARG A 159 -11.83 5.10 -19.90
CA ARG A 159 -13.04 4.58 -19.24
C ARG A 159 -12.86 3.15 -18.75
N SER A 160 -12.29 2.29 -19.59
CA SER A 160 -12.01 0.90 -19.21
C SER A 160 -11.01 0.82 -18.05
N GLN A 161 -9.94 1.60 -18.09
CA GLN A 161 -8.97 1.69 -17.01
C GLN A 161 -9.60 2.19 -15.72
N ALA A 162 -10.50 3.17 -15.76
CA ALA A 162 -11.18 3.68 -14.56
C ALA A 162 -12.00 2.57 -13.87
N LYS A 163 -12.68 1.71 -14.65
CA LYS A 163 -13.41 0.55 -14.12
C LYS A 163 -12.46 -0.46 -13.46
N ILE A 164 -11.35 -0.78 -14.11
CA ILE A 164 -10.33 -1.70 -13.57
C ILE A 164 -9.74 -1.12 -12.28
N ARG A 165 -9.43 0.17 -12.24
CA ARG A 165 -8.85 0.83 -11.07
C ARG A 165 -9.79 0.91 -9.87
N ALA A 166 -11.11 0.91 -10.06
CA ALA A 166 -12.05 0.84 -8.95
C ALA A 166 -11.83 -0.40 -8.06
N LEU A 167 -11.23 -1.46 -8.62
CA LEU A 167 -10.86 -2.65 -7.85
C LEU A 167 -9.64 -2.44 -6.94
N VAL A 168 -8.69 -1.59 -7.32
CA VAL A 168 -7.56 -1.26 -6.44
C VAL A 168 -8.02 -0.42 -5.25
N GLU A 169 -9.04 0.41 -5.42
CA GLU A 169 -9.65 1.15 -4.32
C GLU A 169 -10.20 0.22 -3.25
N ARG A 170 -10.69 -0.97 -3.65
CA ARG A 170 -11.11 -2.03 -2.71
C ARG A 170 -9.91 -2.54 -1.89
N ALA A 171 -8.77 -2.85 -2.53
CA ALA A 171 -7.56 -3.27 -1.82
C ALA A 171 -7.08 -2.20 -0.83
N MET A 172 -7.11 -0.92 -1.26
CA MET A 172 -6.76 0.20 -0.39
C MET A 172 -7.75 0.40 0.76
N ALA A 173 -9.06 0.25 0.49
CA ALA A 173 -10.08 0.29 1.53
C ALA A 173 -9.88 -0.84 2.54
N THR A 174 -9.56 -2.04 2.06
CA THR A 174 -9.24 -3.20 2.90
C THR A 174 -8.07 -2.92 3.83
N LEU A 175 -6.96 -2.36 3.33
CA LEU A 175 -5.83 -1.95 4.17
C LEU A 175 -6.27 -0.95 5.24
N LYS A 176 -7.10 0.03 4.88
CA LYS A 176 -7.61 1.06 5.80
C LYS A 176 -8.70 0.55 6.76
N THR A 177 -9.23 -0.67 6.60
CA THR A 177 -10.07 -1.29 7.63
C THR A 177 -9.28 -1.60 8.90
N TRP A 178 -7.97 -1.75 8.79
CA TRP A 178 -7.05 -1.84 9.91
C TRP A 178 -6.86 -0.43 10.49
N ARG A 179 -7.61 -0.12 11.53
CA ARG A 179 -7.77 1.25 12.04
C ARG A 179 -6.46 1.92 12.41
N LEU A 180 -5.44 1.13 12.82
CA LEU A 180 -4.12 1.66 13.13
C LEU A 180 -3.49 2.37 11.92
N LEU A 181 -3.71 1.86 10.68
CA LEU A 181 -3.16 2.43 9.46
C LEU A 181 -3.85 3.74 9.01
N ARG A 182 -4.97 4.12 9.61
CA ARG A 182 -5.65 5.38 9.28
C ARG A 182 -4.91 6.60 9.81
N LYS A 183 -4.27 6.47 10.97
CA LYS A 183 -3.46 7.52 11.60
C LYS A 183 -2.39 6.87 12.46
N LEU A 184 -1.18 6.82 11.92
CA LEU A 184 -0.05 6.19 12.58
C LEU A 184 0.57 7.15 13.60
N ARG A 185 0.79 6.66 14.82
CA ARG A 185 1.41 7.40 15.93
C ARG A 185 2.73 6.78 16.39
N CYS A 186 3.14 5.69 15.75
CA CYS A 186 4.44 5.07 16.02
C CYS A 186 5.58 5.79 15.28
N SER A 187 6.82 5.47 15.61
CA SER A 187 7.98 5.99 14.86
C SER A 187 7.92 5.51 13.40
N THR A 188 8.47 6.31 12.50
CA THR A 188 8.49 6.00 11.05
C THR A 188 9.24 4.71 10.75
N THR A 189 10.24 4.35 11.57
CA THR A 189 10.98 3.10 11.46
C THR A 189 10.13 1.86 11.73
N ARG A 190 9.05 2.00 12.51
CA ARG A 190 8.14 0.92 12.86
C ARG A 190 7.00 0.72 11.85
N ILE A 191 6.78 1.70 10.95
CA ILE A 191 5.63 1.69 10.04
C ILE A 191 5.74 0.53 9.05
N THR A 192 6.92 0.27 8.49
CA THR A 192 7.13 -0.86 7.57
C THR A 192 6.71 -2.17 8.21
N ALA A 193 7.24 -2.51 9.39
CA ALA A 193 6.88 -3.74 10.10
C ALA A 193 5.36 -3.82 10.38
N THR A 194 4.74 -2.70 10.77
CA THR A 194 3.30 -2.64 11.01
C THR A 194 2.49 -2.92 9.74
N VAL A 195 2.87 -2.35 8.60
CA VAL A 195 2.21 -2.59 7.30
C VAL A 195 2.38 -4.05 6.89
N GLN A 196 3.59 -4.60 7.00
CA GLN A 196 3.88 -5.99 6.65
C GLN A 196 3.08 -6.96 7.53
N ALA A 197 3.03 -6.74 8.84
CA ALA A 197 2.21 -7.54 9.76
C ALA A 197 0.72 -7.51 9.39
N VAL A 198 0.20 -6.34 8.98
CA VAL A 198 -1.19 -6.20 8.52
C VAL A 198 -1.43 -6.97 7.23
N VAL A 199 -0.50 -6.95 6.28
CA VAL A 199 -0.61 -7.74 5.02
C VAL A 199 -0.73 -9.23 5.35
N VAL A 200 0.14 -9.77 6.21
CA VAL A 200 0.12 -11.17 6.62
C VAL A 200 -1.21 -11.55 7.27
N LEU A 201 -1.66 -10.78 8.26
CA LEU A 201 -2.92 -11.03 8.95
C LEU A 201 -4.12 -10.93 8.00
N HIS A 202 -4.08 -10.00 7.05
CA HIS A 202 -5.15 -9.88 6.06
C HIS A 202 -5.19 -11.09 5.13
N GLN A 203 -4.05 -11.52 4.60
CA GLN A 203 -3.96 -12.69 3.72
C GLN A 203 -4.40 -13.96 4.43
N ALA A 204 -3.96 -14.17 5.68
CA ALA A 204 -4.39 -15.30 6.49
C ALA A 204 -5.92 -15.31 6.73
N SER A 205 -6.49 -14.14 7.04
CA SER A 205 -7.95 -14.01 7.23
C SER A 205 -8.74 -14.27 5.95
N SER A 206 -8.19 -13.90 4.79
CA SER A 206 -8.85 -14.11 3.49
C SER A 206 -8.72 -15.54 2.97
N ALA A 207 -7.75 -16.31 3.45
CA ALA A 207 -7.59 -17.72 3.11
C ALA A 207 -8.45 -18.64 3.98
N ALA A 208 -8.93 -18.15 5.12
CA ALA A 208 -9.73 -18.92 6.08
C ALA A 208 -11.26 -18.77 5.89
N GLY A 209 -11.72 -17.91 5.00
CA GLY A 209 -13.12 -17.66 4.68
C GLY A 209 -13.45 -17.91 3.23
#